data_5bae8e1e7f1d9ba867c7b729897db9da
#
_entry.id   5bae8e1e7f1d9ba867c7b729897db9da
#
_cell.length_a   1.000
_cell.length_b   1.000
_cell.length_c   1.000
_cell.angle_alpha   90.00
_cell.angle_beta   90.00
_cell.angle_gamma   90.00
#
_symmetry.space_group_name_H-M   'P 1'
#
loop_
_entity.id
_entity.type
_entity.pdbx_description
1 polymer ?
#
loop_
_entity_poly.entity_id
_entity_poly.type
_entity_poly.pdbx_seq_one_letter_code
_entity_poly.pdbx_strand_id
1 'polypeptide(L)'
;MNINKTSQECKLTYLTGIRGNSRILKKMDFLIKKIIFTYYFLFNFSAEDTLVLYHSVELTLLVAKLKRLVKRNVIIEVEEIYGYSAVTDRPWVEDEIDSIKKMDLHICVNDGIPQGLKLETGKFVVSLGVGNIPTRTIDRFNDGKIHVVYAGTIEMKKLGAMTAVESAKFLPDYYILHILGFGSEENMKKLKLKISEVNNDVGSERIKYDGYKSGKELDDFLFSCHIGLSSNVMRPNFANNSFPSKVITYMCHDLSVVLGYAEAFYDVPMSRGWQFYHEYTPEKIAEAITKVEIKPIGYYHPSIIRMNSNLQAFFKKYC
;
A
#
# COMPACT_ATOMS: atom_id res chain seq x y z
N MET A 1 -5.14 23.32 2.68
CA MET A 1 -4.25 23.75 3.79
C MET A 1 -2.92 24.17 3.16
N ASN A 2 -2.60 25.46 3.19
CA ASN A 2 -1.36 25.95 2.61
C ASN A 2 -0.18 25.37 3.41
N ILE A 3 0.60 24.51 2.77
CA ILE A 3 1.93 24.17 3.26
C ILE A 3 2.74 25.46 3.14
N ASN A 4 2.95 26.14 4.28
CA ASN A 4 3.87 27.25 4.33
C ASN A 4 5.22 26.74 3.80
N LYS A 5 5.66 27.33 2.70
CA LYS A 5 7.00 27.19 2.16
C LYS A 5 8.00 27.63 3.21
N THR A 6 8.48 26.71 4.04
CA THR A 6 9.82 26.78 4.52
C THR A 6 10.65 26.23 3.37
N SER A 7 11.25 27.12 2.62
CA SER A 7 12.07 26.85 1.46
C SER A 7 13.41 26.29 1.89
N GLN A 8 13.47 25.02 2.27
CA GLN A 8 14.62 24.20 1.97
C GLN A 8 14.37 23.60 0.61
N GLU A 9 15.12 24.07 -0.39
CA GLU A 9 15.07 23.51 -1.74
C GLU A 9 15.43 22.03 -1.64
N CYS A 10 14.44 21.15 -1.84
CA CYS A 10 14.67 19.72 -1.95
C CYS A 10 15.39 19.47 -3.29
N LYS A 11 16.72 19.28 -3.23
CA LYS A 11 17.52 18.98 -4.41
C LYS A 11 17.34 17.52 -4.79
N LEU A 12 16.56 17.27 -5.84
CA LEU A 12 16.43 15.94 -6.45
C LEU A 12 17.70 15.62 -7.26
N THR A 13 18.45 14.63 -6.81
CA THR A 13 19.61 14.11 -7.55
C THR A 13 19.27 12.73 -8.09
N TYR A 14 19.21 12.61 -9.43
CA TYR A 14 19.02 11.32 -10.08
C TYR A 14 20.39 10.67 -10.29
N LEU A 15 20.55 9.42 -9.82
CA LEU A 15 21.70 8.61 -10.20
C LEU A 15 21.50 8.15 -11.64
N THR A 16 22.14 8.85 -12.58
CA THR A 16 22.12 8.48 -14.00
C THR A 16 22.91 7.20 -14.19
N GLY A 17 22.31 6.21 -14.82
CA GLY A 17 22.92 4.93 -15.11
C GLY A 17 23.01 4.64 -16.62
N ILE A 18 23.50 3.46 -16.96
CA ILE A 18 23.58 3.00 -18.35
C ILE A 18 22.19 2.61 -18.83
N ARG A 19 21.70 3.26 -19.89
CA ARG A 19 20.42 2.90 -20.52
C ARG A 19 20.61 1.70 -21.42
N GLY A 20 19.83 0.65 -21.23
CA GLY A 20 19.78 -0.51 -22.10
C GLY A 20 18.87 -1.62 -21.61
N ASN A 21 18.31 -2.39 -22.54
CA ASN A 21 17.34 -3.45 -22.22
C ASN A 21 17.96 -4.82 -21.95
N SER A 22 19.25 -5.01 -22.23
CA SER A 22 19.90 -6.31 -22.01
C SER A 22 20.07 -6.59 -20.51
N ARG A 23 20.02 -7.86 -20.12
CA ARG A 23 20.21 -8.32 -18.72
C ARG A 23 21.58 -7.91 -18.16
N ILE A 24 22.61 -7.89 -19.03
CA ILE A 24 23.97 -7.50 -18.64
C ILE A 24 24.02 -6.00 -18.34
N LEU A 25 23.48 -5.17 -19.22
CA LEU A 25 23.46 -3.71 -19.01
C LEU A 25 22.68 -3.31 -17.76
N LYS A 26 21.57 -3.98 -17.45
CA LYS A 26 20.81 -3.76 -16.20
C LYS A 26 21.64 -4.12 -14.96
N LYS A 27 22.42 -5.20 -14.99
CA LYS A 27 23.32 -5.56 -13.89
C LYS A 27 24.47 -4.55 -13.71
N MET A 28 25.05 -4.08 -14.81
CA MET A 28 26.09 -3.05 -14.79
C MET A 28 25.55 -1.72 -14.26
N ASP A 29 24.39 -1.28 -14.73
CA ASP A 29 23.71 -0.09 -14.25
C ASP A 29 23.50 -0.14 -12.73
N PHE A 30 23.01 -1.25 -12.23
CA PHE A 30 22.79 -1.47 -10.81
C PHE A 30 24.10 -1.42 -9.99
N LEU A 31 25.18 -2.02 -10.50
CA LEU A 31 26.49 -1.98 -9.85
C LEU A 31 27.04 -0.54 -9.79
N ILE A 32 26.95 0.20 -10.89
CA ILE A 32 27.37 1.59 -10.96
C ILE A 32 26.60 2.44 -9.95
N LYS A 33 25.28 2.29 -9.89
CA LYS A 33 24.45 2.99 -8.92
C LYS A 33 24.82 2.67 -7.47
N LYS A 34 25.15 1.42 -7.17
CA LYS A 34 25.67 1.03 -5.85
C LYS A 34 27.01 1.72 -5.53
N ILE A 35 27.93 1.78 -6.48
CA ILE A 35 29.23 2.45 -6.31
C ILE A 35 29.03 3.95 -6.06
N ILE A 36 28.22 4.61 -6.88
CA ILE A 36 27.92 6.04 -6.73
C ILE A 36 27.24 6.29 -5.38
N PHE A 37 26.24 5.51 -5.01
CA PHE A 37 25.57 5.63 -3.71
C PHE A 37 26.55 5.44 -2.55
N THR A 38 27.43 4.42 -2.63
CA THR A 38 28.46 4.16 -1.62
C THR A 38 29.39 5.35 -1.45
N TYR A 39 29.85 5.95 -2.56
CA TYR A 39 30.68 7.14 -2.53
C TYR A 39 29.97 8.32 -1.83
N TYR A 40 28.72 8.60 -2.23
CA TYR A 40 27.93 9.65 -1.60
C TYR A 40 27.72 9.39 -0.11
N PHE A 41 27.34 8.16 0.27
CA PHE A 41 27.11 7.80 1.66
C PHE A 41 28.35 7.96 2.55
N LEU A 42 29.52 7.63 2.03
CA LEU A 42 30.78 7.71 2.80
C LEU A 42 31.36 9.13 2.88
N PHE A 43 31.25 9.93 1.81
CA PHE A 43 32.03 11.15 1.66
C PHE A 43 31.20 12.43 1.53
N ASN A 44 29.93 12.36 1.15
CA ASN A 44 29.10 13.55 0.92
C ASN A 44 28.06 13.80 2.01
N PHE A 45 27.75 12.84 2.85
CA PHE A 45 26.91 13.02 4.03
C PHE A 45 27.76 13.37 5.23
N SER A 46 27.34 14.41 6.00
CA SER A 46 27.98 14.76 7.28
C SER A 46 27.47 13.85 8.41
N ALA A 47 28.08 13.92 9.59
CA ALA A 47 27.62 13.19 10.77
C ALA A 47 26.28 13.74 11.31
N GLU A 48 25.94 14.99 10.96
CA GLU A 48 24.74 15.70 11.37
C GLU A 48 23.55 15.41 10.42
N ASP A 49 23.84 14.90 9.21
CA ASP A 49 22.79 14.57 8.24
C ASP A 49 22.05 13.31 8.64
N THR A 50 20.74 13.30 8.38
CA THR A 50 19.89 12.11 8.52
C THR A 50 19.50 11.58 7.14
N LEU A 51 19.88 10.35 6.83
CA LEU A 51 19.43 9.66 5.62
C LEU A 51 18.07 9.06 5.87
N VAL A 52 17.08 9.42 5.05
CA VAL A 52 15.80 8.70 4.98
C VAL A 52 15.89 7.67 3.86
N LEU A 53 15.81 6.41 4.23
CA LEU A 53 15.92 5.27 3.33
C LEU A 53 14.56 4.63 3.10
N TYR A 54 14.05 4.72 1.86
CA TYR A 54 12.91 3.89 1.47
C TYR A 54 13.38 2.44 1.30
N HIS A 55 12.73 1.49 1.99
CA HIS A 55 13.20 0.12 2.06
C HIS A 55 13.25 -0.55 0.68
N SER A 56 14.41 -1.08 0.37
CA SER A 56 14.62 -2.10 -0.66
C SER A 56 15.69 -3.05 -0.16
N VAL A 57 15.53 -4.34 -0.40
CA VAL A 57 16.40 -5.38 0.17
C VAL A 57 17.88 -5.09 -0.07
N GLU A 58 18.25 -4.84 -1.33
CA GLU A 58 19.66 -4.64 -1.69
C GLU A 58 20.25 -3.35 -1.15
N LEU A 59 19.48 -2.25 -1.13
CA LEU A 59 19.98 -0.98 -0.63
C LEU A 59 20.07 -1.00 0.90
N THR A 60 19.10 -1.61 1.57
CA THR A 60 19.12 -1.78 3.03
C THR A 60 20.29 -2.63 3.49
N LEU A 61 20.58 -3.74 2.82
CA LEU A 61 21.76 -4.57 3.08
C LEU A 61 23.07 -3.79 2.85
N LEU A 62 23.13 -2.97 1.80
CA LEU A 62 24.30 -2.13 1.53
C LEU A 62 24.53 -1.09 2.65
N VAL A 63 23.48 -0.34 3.00
CA VAL A 63 23.55 0.68 4.07
C VAL A 63 23.92 0.04 5.41
N ALA A 64 23.35 -1.12 5.75
CA ALA A 64 23.68 -1.88 6.96
C ALA A 64 25.17 -2.27 7.04
N LYS A 65 25.81 -2.53 5.91
CA LYS A 65 27.26 -2.77 5.83
C LYS A 65 28.07 -1.47 5.96
N LEU A 66 27.66 -0.42 5.27
CA LEU A 66 28.35 0.88 5.27
C LEU A 66 28.30 1.57 6.64
N LYS A 67 27.21 1.42 7.41
CA LYS A 67 27.10 1.92 8.79
C LYS A 67 28.15 1.37 9.76
N ARG A 68 28.78 0.25 9.44
CA ARG A 68 29.92 -0.28 10.22
C ARG A 68 31.21 0.53 10.02
N LEU A 69 31.30 1.25 8.91
CA LEU A 69 32.48 2.03 8.54
C LEU A 69 32.36 3.49 8.99
N VAL A 70 31.16 4.03 9.00
CA VAL A 70 30.87 5.44 9.32
C VAL A 70 29.61 5.55 10.17
N LYS A 71 29.66 6.45 11.18
CA LYS A 71 28.46 6.80 11.96
C LYS A 71 27.60 7.74 11.13
N ARG A 72 26.39 7.30 10.78
CA ARG A 72 25.38 8.09 10.08
C ARG A 72 24.02 7.78 10.67
N ASN A 73 23.19 8.79 10.82
CA ASN A 73 21.80 8.61 11.23
C ASN A 73 20.98 8.13 10.03
N VAL A 74 20.28 7.02 10.19
CA VAL A 74 19.44 6.44 9.13
C VAL A 74 18.05 6.15 9.67
N ILE A 75 17.05 6.79 9.07
CA ILE A 75 15.64 6.43 9.22
C ILE A 75 15.31 5.50 8.07
N ILE A 76 14.70 4.36 8.34
CA ILE A 76 14.20 3.46 7.30
C ILE A 76 12.66 3.47 7.29
N GLU A 77 12.07 3.63 6.11
CA GLU A 77 10.66 3.43 5.88
C GLU A 77 10.42 2.02 5.38
N VAL A 78 9.68 1.23 6.16
CA VAL A 78 9.40 -0.20 5.90
C VAL A 78 7.90 -0.35 5.61
N GLU A 79 7.55 -0.41 4.32
CA GLU A 79 6.17 -0.65 3.89
C GLU A 79 5.81 -2.14 3.84
N GLU A 80 6.83 -2.99 3.69
CA GLU A 80 6.65 -4.44 3.57
C GLU A 80 7.99 -5.12 3.90
N ILE A 81 7.96 -6.30 4.49
CA ILE A 81 9.12 -7.19 4.55
C ILE A 81 9.05 -8.10 3.34
N TYR A 82 9.85 -7.81 2.32
CA TYR A 82 9.81 -8.47 1.00
C TYR A 82 10.16 -9.96 1.05
N GLY A 83 10.86 -10.39 2.09
CA GLY A 83 11.15 -11.80 2.34
C GLY A 83 9.90 -12.62 2.65
N TYR A 84 8.90 -12.00 3.25
CA TYR A 84 7.58 -12.60 3.40
C TYR A 84 6.77 -12.40 2.11
N SER A 85 6.13 -13.44 1.63
CA SER A 85 5.31 -13.34 0.42
C SER A 85 3.96 -14.01 0.61
N ALA A 86 3.03 -13.68 -0.29
CA ALA A 86 1.69 -14.29 -0.28
C ALA A 86 1.70 -15.82 -0.51
N VAL A 87 2.80 -16.39 -1.01
CA VAL A 87 2.90 -17.83 -1.31
C VAL A 87 3.91 -18.54 -0.40
N THR A 88 5.17 -18.13 -0.40
CA THR A 88 6.27 -18.77 0.34
C THR A 88 7.30 -17.74 0.75
N ASP A 89 7.78 -17.80 1.99
CA ASP A 89 8.84 -16.91 2.46
C ASP A 89 10.15 -17.17 1.72
N ARG A 90 10.91 -16.10 1.52
CA ARG A 90 12.18 -16.16 0.82
C ARG A 90 13.29 -16.62 1.75
N PRO A 91 14.30 -17.38 1.25
CA PRO A 91 15.39 -17.88 2.08
C PRO A 91 16.27 -16.78 2.70
N TRP A 92 16.20 -15.54 2.18
CA TRP A 92 16.97 -14.39 2.63
C TRP A 92 16.17 -13.44 3.56
N VAL A 93 14.99 -13.83 4.03
CA VAL A 93 14.14 -12.99 4.89
C VAL A 93 14.83 -12.58 6.19
N GLU A 94 15.62 -13.47 6.79
CA GLU A 94 16.37 -13.16 8.01
C GLU A 94 17.47 -12.13 7.77
N ASP A 95 18.17 -12.19 6.63
CA ASP A 95 19.18 -11.18 6.26
C ASP A 95 18.54 -9.80 6.06
N GLU A 96 17.35 -9.76 5.48
CA GLU A 96 16.56 -8.53 5.33
C GLU A 96 16.18 -7.96 6.70
N ILE A 97 15.58 -8.77 7.56
CA ILE A 97 15.20 -8.40 8.93
C ILE A 97 16.39 -7.86 9.71
N ASP A 98 17.51 -8.57 9.68
CA ASP A 98 18.73 -8.15 10.37
C ASP A 98 19.31 -6.85 9.81
N SER A 99 19.14 -6.60 8.53
CA SER A 99 19.58 -5.35 7.92
C SER A 99 18.68 -4.17 8.30
N ILE A 100 17.37 -4.37 8.38
CA ILE A 100 16.41 -3.36 8.84
C ILE A 100 16.70 -2.97 10.31
N LYS A 101 16.91 -3.95 11.18
CA LYS A 101 17.22 -3.71 12.61
C LYS A 101 18.48 -2.85 12.85
N LYS A 102 19.41 -2.79 11.90
CA LYS A 102 20.64 -1.98 12.00
C LYS A 102 20.43 -0.48 11.75
N MET A 103 19.25 -0.07 11.31
CA MET A 103 18.93 1.35 11.15
C MET A 103 18.60 1.97 12.51
N ASP A 104 18.73 3.29 12.60
CA ASP A 104 18.63 3.98 13.90
C ASP A 104 17.17 4.23 14.29
N LEU A 105 16.33 4.52 13.28
CA LEU A 105 14.92 4.81 13.45
C LEU A 105 14.10 4.17 12.32
N HIS A 106 12.85 3.88 12.61
CA HIS A 106 11.97 3.13 11.70
C HIS A 106 10.62 3.82 11.52
N ILE A 107 10.17 3.93 10.29
CA ILE A 107 8.78 4.22 9.93
C ILE A 107 8.19 2.91 9.45
N CYS A 108 7.24 2.35 10.21
CA CYS A 108 6.65 1.06 9.93
C CYS A 108 5.21 1.22 9.47
N VAL A 109 4.82 0.50 8.44
CA VAL A 109 3.47 0.62 7.85
C VAL A 109 2.36 0.05 8.73
N ASN A 110 2.68 -0.82 9.69
CA ASN A 110 1.74 -1.38 10.66
C ASN A 110 2.44 -1.78 11.96
N ASP A 111 1.67 -2.16 12.97
CA ASP A 111 2.20 -2.55 14.28
C ASP A 111 2.86 -3.94 14.31
N GLY A 112 2.58 -4.79 13.33
CA GLY A 112 3.21 -6.12 13.22
C GLY A 112 4.71 -6.05 12.93
N ILE A 113 5.15 -5.06 12.15
CA ILE A 113 6.56 -4.89 11.78
C ILE A 113 7.42 -4.57 13.02
N PRO A 114 7.16 -3.51 13.82
CA PRO A 114 8.00 -3.22 14.98
C PRO A 114 7.92 -4.31 16.04
N GLN A 115 6.78 -4.99 16.21
CA GLN A 115 6.65 -6.14 17.12
C GLN A 115 7.50 -7.33 16.64
N GLY A 116 7.38 -7.72 15.37
CA GLY A 116 8.18 -8.80 14.77
C GLY A 116 9.68 -8.54 14.79
N LEU A 117 10.08 -7.28 14.56
CA LEU A 117 11.47 -6.85 14.64
C LEU A 117 11.96 -6.64 16.07
N LYS A 118 11.08 -6.61 17.08
CA LYS A 118 11.37 -6.30 18.49
C LYS A 118 12.06 -4.94 18.66
N LEU A 119 11.51 -3.92 17.98
CA LEU A 119 12.04 -2.56 18.05
C LEU A 119 11.74 -1.92 19.41
N GLU A 120 12.66 -1.13 19.92
CA GLU A 120 12.49 -0.38 21.17
C GLU A 120 11.48 0.75 21.00
N THR A 121 10.62 0.95 22.01
CA THR A 121 9.69 2.07 22.06
C THR A 121 10.42 3.41 21.92
N GLY A 122 9.92 4.28 21.07
CA GLY A 122 10.55 5.57 20.74
C GLY A 122 11.59 5.51 19.61
N LYS A 123 11.93 4.31 19.11
CA LYS A 123 12.78 4.12 17.92
C LYS A 123 11.99 3.94 16.64
N PHE A 124 10.68 3.93 16.71
CA PHE A 124 9.82 3.81 15.53
C PHE A 124 8.56 4.67 15.64
N VAL A 125 7.96 4.91 14.50
CA VAL A 125 6.60 5.40 14.35
C VAL A 125 5.83 4.47 13.42
N VAL A 126 4.56 4.22 13.73
CA VAL A 126 3.67 3.49 12.83
C VAL A 126 2.86 4.49 12.02
N SER A 127 2.92 4.34 10.70
CA SER A 127 2.15 5.13 9.74
C SER A 127 1.73 4.23 8.59
N LEU A 128 0.44 4.01 8.44
CA LEU A 128 -0.12 3.19 7.34
C LEU A 128 0.16 3.78 5.94
N GLY A 129 0.79 4.94 5.87
CA GLY A 129 1.12 5.71 4.68
C GLY A 129 0.79 7.19 4.87
N VAL A 130 0.91 7.98 3.82
CA VAL A 130 0.52 9.39 3.81
C VAL A 130 -0.83 9.52 3.12
N GLY A 131 -1.86 9.93 3.85
CA GLY A 131 -3.18 10.20 3.30
C GLY A 131 -3.30 11.63 2.82
N ASN A 132 -3.55 11.83 1.52
CA ASN A 132 -3.99 13.12 0.99
C ASN A 132 -5.49 13.05 0.76
N ILE A 133 -6.24 13.92 1.43
CA ILE A 133 -7.70 13.99 1.30
C ILE A 133 -8.02 14.96 0.17
N PRO A 134 -8.48 14.47 -1.00
CA PRO A 134 -8.82 15.36 -2.11
C PRO A 134 -10.10 16.16 -1.79
N THR A 135 -10.27 17.28 -2.50
CA THR A 135 -11.53 18.01 -2.42
C THR A 135 -12.61 17.23 -3.16
N ARG A 136 -13.68 16.87 -2.43
CA ARG A 136 -14.83 16.20 -3.02
C ARG A 136 -15.57 17.13 -3.95
N THR A 137 -15.81 16.70 -5.20
CA THR A 137 -16.47 17.48 -6.25
C THR A 137 -17.75 16.85 -6.77
N ILE A 138 -18.03 15.60 -6.38
CA ILE A 138 -19.21 14.85 -6.82
C ILE A 138 -19.84 14.08 -5.67
N ASP A 139 -21.10 13.75 -5.81
CA ASP A 139 -21.85 12.92 -4.86
C ASP A 139 -21.70 11.43 -5.16
N ARG A 140 -22.04 10.59 -4.16
CA ARG A 140 -22.17 9.14 -4.37
C ARG A 140 -23.25 8.83 -5.37
N PHE A 141 -23.11 7.71 -6.05
CA PHE A 141 -24.18 7.15 -6.87
C PHE A 141 -25.49 7.07 -6.05
N ASN A 142 -26.57 7.51 -6.66
CA ASN A 142 -27.90 7.56 -6.03
C ASN A 142 -28.96 6.92 -6.96
N ASP A 143 -28.66 5.71 -7.44
CA ASP A 143 -29.51 4.93 -8.33
C ASP A 143 -30.22 3.77 -7.61
N GLY A 144 -30.24 3.81 -6.26
CA GLY A 144 -30.81 2.77 -5.42
C GLY A 144 -29.91 1.53 -5.27
N LYS A 145 -28.66 1.59 -5.75
CA LYS A 145 -27.69 0.50 -5.65
C LYS A 145 -26.50 0.86 -4.77
N ILE A 146 -25.81 -0.16 -4.27
CA ILE A 146 -24.57 -0.02 -3.51
C ILE A 146 -23.40 -0.32 -4.44
N HIS A 147 -22.56 0.68 -4.65
CA HIS A 147 -21.40 0.59 -5.54
C HIS A 147 -20.15 0.24 -4.75
N VAL A 148 -19.57 -0.91 -5.08
CA VAL A 148 -18.32 -1.44 -4.52
C VAL A 148 -17.22 -1.22 -5.54
N VAL A 149 -16.05 -0.72 -5.15
CA VAL A 149 -14.92 -0.54 -6.05
C VAL A 149 -13.70 -1.34 -5.60
N TYR A 150 -13.11 -2.08 -6.52
CA TYR A 150 -11.76 -2.61 -6.44
C TYR A 150 -10.86 -1.80 -7.36
N ALA A 151 -9.84 -1.13 -6.81
CA ALA A 151 -8.85 -0.38 -7.59
C ALA A 151 -7.45 -0.96 -7.38
N GLY A 152 -6.72 -1.26 -8.46
CA GLY A 152 -5.34 -1.75 -8.35
C GLY A 152 -4.81 -2.44 -9.58
N THR A 153 -3.57 -2.93 -9.48
CA THR A 153 -2.93 -3.71 -10.54
C THR A 153 -3.63 -5.05 -10.71
N ILE A 154 -3.88 -5.43 -11.96
CA ILE A 154 -4.53 -6.69 -12.31
C ILE A 154 -3.46 -7.73 -12.61
N GLU A 155 -3.12 -8.50 -11.57
CA GLU A 155 -2.11 -9.56 -11.61
C GLU A 155 -2.73 -10.89 -11.20
N MET A 156 -2.59 -11.91 -12.08
CA MET A 156 -3.12 -13.25 -11.78
C MET A 156 -2.45 -13.90 -10.55
N LYS A 157 -1.20 -13.56 -10.28
CA LYS A 157 -0.48 -14.10 -9.09
C LYS A 157 -1.02 -13.58 -7.77
N LYS A 158 -1.55 -12.36 -7.77
CA LYS A 158 -2.12 -11.74 -6.56
C LYS A 158 -3.61 -12.06 -6.37
N LEU A 159 -4.26 -12.60 -7.39
CA LEU A 159 -5.68 -13.01 -7.44
C LEU A 159 -6.71 -11.95 -7.02
N GLY A 160 -6.31 -10.81 -6.46
CA GLY A 160 -7.21 -9.85 -5.83
C GLY A 160 -8.39 -9.40 -6.70
N ALA A 161 -8.14 -9.00 -7.96
CA ALA A 161 -9.20 -8.63 -8.89
C ALA A 161 -10.11 -9.82 -9.26
N MET A 162 -9.53 -11.02 -9.44
CA MET A 162 -10.29 -12.21 -9.81
C MET A 162 -11.24 -12.65 -8.70
N THR A 163 -10.72 -12.69 -7.46
CA THR A 163 -11.54 -13.06 -6.30
C THR A 163 -12.62 -12.00 -6.01
N ALA A 164 -12.32 -10.71 -6.25
CA ALA A 164 -13.32 -9.66 -6.18
C ALA A 164 -14.46 -9.90 -7.21
N VAL A 165 -14.13 -10.25 -8.46
CA VAL A 165 -15.12 -10.59 -9.50
C VAL A 165 -15.95 -11.81 -9.09
N GLU A 166 -15.31 -12.87 -8.59
CA GLU A 166 -16.03 -14.08 -8.15
C GLU A 166 -16.95 -13.82 -6.96
N SER A 167 -16.58 -12.91 -6.05
CA SER A 167 -17.43 -12.57 -4.90
C SER A 167 -18.77 -11.97 -5.30
N ALA A 168 -18.87 -11.36 -6.48
CA ALA A 168 -20.12 -10.79 -6.95
C ALA A 168 -21.25 -11.81 -7.19
N LYS A 169 -20.92 -13.12 -7.35
CA LYS A 169 -21.92 -14.20 -7.41
C LYS A 169 -22.76 -14.31 -6.14
N PHE A 170 -22.20 -13.91 -5.01
CA PHE A 170 -22.80 -14.05 -3.68
C PHE A 170 -23.38 -12.74 -3.14
N LEU A 171 -23.29 -11.64 -3.91
CA LEU A 171 -23.87 -10.35 -3.54
C LEU A 171 -25.34 -10.28 -3.92
N PRO A 172 -26.20 -9.59 -3.15
CA PRO A 172 -27.56 -9.24 -3.56
C PRO A 172 -27.60 -8.40 -4.84
N ASP A 173 -28.75 -8.39 -5.54
CA ASP A 173 -28.91 -7.76 -6.87
C ASP A 173 -28.73 -6.24 -6.89
N TYR A 174 -28.83 -5.61 -5.73
CA TYR A 174 -28.63 -4.16 -5.60
C TYR A 174 -27.17 -3.76 -5.37
N TYR A 175 -26.20 -4.70 -5.48
CA TYR A 175 -24.78 -4.37 -5.50
C TYR A 175 -24.24 -4.31 -6.93
N ILE A 176 -23.41 -3.30 -7.19
CA ILE A 176 -22.61 -3.18 -8.42
C ILE A 176 -21.13 -3.18 -8.03
N LEU A 177 -20.35 -4.09 -8.63
CA LEU A 177 -18.90 -4.15 -8.44
C LEU A 177 -18.17 -3.50 -9.61
N HIS A 178 -17.38 -2.50 -9.29
CA HIS A 178 -16.50 -1.78 -10.22
C HIS A 178 -15.07 -2.28 -10.09
N ILE A 179 -14.44 -2.60 -11.22
CA ILE A 179 -13.05 -2.98 -11.29
C ILE A 179 -12.28 -1.89 -12.02
N LEU A 180 -11.38 -1.22 -11.30
CA LEU A 180 -10.45 -0.22 -11.84
C LEU A 180 -9.02 -0.77 -11.86
N GLY A 181 -8.29 -0.48 -12.91
CA GLY A 181 -6.88 -0.78 -12.96
C GLY A 181 -6.38 -1.23 -14.32
N PHE A 182 -5.15 -1.70 -14.33
CA PHE A 182 -4.47 -2.18 -15.53
C PHE A 182 -3.63 -3.42 -15.23
N GLY A 183 -3.30 -4.15 -16.25
CA GLY A 183 -2.44 -5.33 -16.18
C GLY A 183 -1.84 -5.64 -17.55
N SER A 184 -1.14 -6.75 -17.67
CA SER A 184 -0.71 -7.23 -18.99
C SER A 184 -1.94 -7.55 -19.87
N GLU A 185 -1.76 -7.51 -21.18
CA GLU A 185 -2.83 -7.80 -22.13
C GLU A 185 -3.48 -9.17 -21.85
N GLU A 186 -2.65 -10.18 -21.53
CA GLU A 186 -3.12 -11.50 -21.13
C GLU A 186 -3.99 -11.47 -19.86
N ASN A 187 -3.54 -10.76 -18.83
CA ASN A 187 -4.29 -10.62 -17.57
C ASN A 187 -5.62 -9.89 -17.78
N MET A 188 -5.60 -8.84 -18.61
CA MET A 188 -6.82 -8.10 -18.94
C MET A 188 -7.81 -8.95 -19.71
N LYS A 189 -7.36 -9.79 -20.64
CA LYS A 189 -8.22 -10.74 -21.36
C LYS A 189 -8.88 -11.73 -20.40
N LYS A 190 -8.09 -12.31 -19.47
CA LYS A 190 -8.61 -13.24 -18.45
C LYS A 190 -9.65 -12.58 -17.54
N LEU A 191 -9.37 -11.34 -17.09
CA LEU A 191 -10.31 -10.58 -16.26
C LEU A 191 -11.64 -10.34 -16.99
N LYS A 192 -11.60 -9.85 -18.23
CA LYS A 192 -12.84 -9.57 -19.01
C LYS A 192 -13.65 -10.83 -19.27
N LEU A 193 -13.00 -11.96 -19.54
CA LEU A 193 -13.67 -13.25 -19.67
C LEU A 193 -14.36 -13.65 -18.35
N LYS A 194 -13.66 -13.52 -17.22
CA LYS A 194 -14.23 -13.84 -15.91
C LYS A 194 -15.41 -12.93 -15.56
N ILE A 195 -15.34 -11.63 -15.86
CA ILE A 195 -16.48 -10.71 -15.69
C ILE A 195 -17.67 -11.15 -16.51
N SER A 196 -17.47 -11.52 -17.78
CA SER A 196 -18.54 -11.99 -18.65
C SER A 196 -19.16 -13.30 -18.13
N GLU A 197 -18.35 -14.26 -17.70
CA GLU A 197 -18.81 -15.51 -17.09
C GLU A 197 -19.70 -15.23 -15.88
N VAL A 198 -19.22 -14.43 -14.93
CA VAL A 198 -19.96 -14.15 -13.69
C VAL A 198 -21.23 -13.37 -13.96
N ASN A 199 -21.21 -12.36 -14.84
CA ASN A 199 -22.42 -11.62 -15.21
C ASN A 199 -23.47 -12.53 -15.89
N ASN A 200 -23.04 -13.47 -16.73
CA ASN A 200 -23.96 -14.47 -17.33
C ASN A 200 -24.52 -15.42 -16.28
N ASP A 201 -23.69 -15.93 -15.35
CA ASP A 201 -24.14 -16.83 -14.29
C ASP A 201 -25.19 -16.20 -13.37
N VAL A 202 -25.05 -14.88 -13.09
CA VAL A 202 -26.00 -14.16 -12.24
C VAL A 202 -27.18 -13.52 -13.04
N GLY A 203 -27.13 -13.59 -14.35
CA GLY A 203 -28.21 -13.08 -15.24
C GLY A 203 -28.33 -11.55 -15.28
N SER A 204 -27.28 -10.81 -14.91
CA SER A 204 -27.32 -9.33 -14.90
C SER A 204 -25.90 -8.74 -14.96
N GLU A 205 -25.75 -7.53 -15.51
CA GLU A 205 -24.49 -6.79 -15.58
C GLU A 205 -24.16 -6.11 -14.24
N ARG A 206 -23.78 -6.91 -13.23
CA ARG A 206 -23.41 -6.41 -11.90
C ARG A 206 -21.93 -6.10 -11.73
N ILE A 207 -21.09 -6.56 -12.64
CA ILE A 207 -19.65 -6.30 -12.60
C ILE A 207 -19.27 -5.48 -13.82
N LYS A 208 -18.60 -4.35 -13.57
CA LYS A 208 -18.14 -3.43 -14.60
C LYS A 208 -16.62 -3.28 -14.54
N TYR A 209 -15.98 -3.35 -15.71
CA TYR A 209 -14.59 -2.93 -15.83
C TYR A 209 -14.57 -1.49 -16.35
N ASP A 210 -14.23 -0.54 -15.46
CA ASP A 210 -14.28 0.89 -15.76
C ASP A 210 -12.92 1.45 -16.21
N GLY A 211 -11.97 0.56 -16.51
CA GLY A 211 -10.68 0.92 -17.08
C GLY A 211 -9.65 1.41 -16.04
N TYR A 212 -8.58 2.00 -16.55
CA TYR A 212 -7.58 2.70 -15.75
C TYR A 212 -7.99 4.16 -15.60
N LYS A 213 -7.95 4.64 -14.36
CA LYS A 213 -8.21 6.04 -14.02
C LYS A 213 -7.07 6.60 -13.19
N SER A 214 -6.83 7.91 -13.30
CA SER A 214 -5.78 8.62 -12.56
C SER A 214 -6.16 10.07 -12.28
N GLY A 215 -5.49 10.68 -11.29
CA GLY A 215 -5.74 12.07 -10.89
C GLY A 215 -7.20 12.32 -10.58
N LYS A 216 -7.73 13.46 -11.04
CA LYS A 216 -9.11 13.87 -10.76
C LYS A 216 -10.17 12.86 -11.23
N GLU A 217 -9.95 12.16 -12.33
CA GLU A 217 -10.90 11.13 -12.80
C GLU A 217 -11.01 9.96 -11.83
N LEU A 218 -9.90 9.54 -11.24
CA LEU A 218 -9.88 8.52 -10.19
C LEU A 218 -10.55 9.03 -8.92
N ASP A 219 -10.22 10.25 -8.50
CA ASP A 219 -10.79 10.85 -7.30
C ASP A 219 -12.32 10.94 -7.42
N ASP A 220 -12.84 11.48 -8.53
CA ASP A 220 -14.27 11.61 -8.77
C ASP A 220 -14.95 10.23 -8.79
N PHE A 221 -14.35 9.25 -9.44
CA PHE A 221 -14.93 7.90 -9.48
C PHE A 221 -14.96 7.25 -8.10
N LEU A 222 -13.91 7.36 -7.32
CA LEU A 222 -13.88 6.81 -5.96
C LEU A 222 -14.90 7.51 -5.06
N PHE A 223 -15.02 8.84 -5.13
CA PHE A 223 -16.04 9.57 -4.39
C PHE A 223 -17.48 9.16 -4.74
N SER A 224 -17.73 8.70 -5.96
CA SER A 224 -19.04 8.24 -6.37
C SER A 224 -19.43 6.86 -5.79
N CYS A 225 -18.46 6.06 -5.36
CA CYS A 225 -18.69 4.74 -4.81
C CYS A 225 -19.03 4.77 -3.31
N HIS A 226 -19.47 3.63 -2.76
CA HIS A 226 -19.85 3.46 -1.36
C HIS A 226 -18.82 2.67 -0.57
N ILE A 227 -18.27 1.61 -1.17
CA ILE A 227 -17.41 0.63 -0.52
C ILE A 227 -16.12 0.46 -1.31
N GLY A 228 -14.98 0.53 -0.64
CA GLY A 228 -13.68 0.18 -1.18
C GLY A 228 -13.27 -1.24 -0.77
N LEU A 229 -13.08 -2.12 -1.73
CA LEU A 229 -12.69 -3.50 -1.50
C LEU A 229 -11.18 -3.69 -1.69
N SER A 230 -10.51 -4.18 -0.64
CA SER A 230 -9.14 -4.64 -0.69
C SER A 230 -9.09 -6.17 -0.53
N SER A 231 -9.25 -6.89 -1.63
CA SER A 231 -9.14 -8.34 -1.65
C SER A 231 -7.68 -8.77 -1.76
N ASN A 232 -7.10 -9.16 -0.62
CA ASN A 232 -5.70 -9.58 -0.51
C ASN A 232 -5.61 -10.97 0.12
N VAL A 233 -4.62 -11.76 -0.30
CA VAL A 233 -4.27 -13.03 0.34
C VAL A 233 -3.85 -12.80 1.79
N MET A 234 -4.34 -13.64 2.71
CA MET A 234 -4.21 -13.47 4.16
C MET A 234 -3.21 -14.44 4.80
N ARG A 235 -2.07 -14.69 4.15
CA ARG A 235 -1.02 -15.49 4.79
C ARG A 235 -0.45 -14.69 5.99
N PRO A 236 -0.44 -15.22 7.24
CA PRO A 236 -0.15 -14.43 8.44
C PRO A 236 1.18 -13.67 8.39
N ASN A 237 2.29 -14.32 7.99
CA ASN A 237 3.58 -13.65 7.90
C ASN A 237 3.56 -12.48 6.91
N PHE A 238 2.89 -12.63 5.77
CA PHE A 238 2.77 -11.57 4.79
C PHE A 238 1.81 -10.47 5.26
N ALA A 239 0.63 -10.85 5.74
CA ALA A 239 -0.41 -9.89 6.14
C ALA A 239 0.01 -9.02 7.34
N ASN A 240 0.72 -9.60 8.33
CA ASN A 240 1.20 -8.85 9.49
C ASN A 240 2.44 -7.98 9.21
N ASN A 241 3.10 -8.16 8.08
CA ASN A 241 4.31 -7.42 7.72
C ASN A 241 4.17 -6.60 6.43
N SER A 242 2.94 -6.27 6.05
CA SER A 242 2.60 -5.40 4.92
C SER A 242 1.28 -4.68 5.19
N PHE A 243 0.97 -3.67 4.38
CA PHE A 243 -0.32 -2.99 4.45
C PHE A 243 -0.84 -2.69 3.03
N PRO A 244 -2.12 -2.97 2.73
CA PRO A 244 -2.66 -2.67 1.42
C PRO A 244 -2.92 -1.17 1.26
N SER A 245 -2.01 -0.45 0.61
CA SER A 245 -2.03 1.01 0.43
C SER A 245 -3.36 1.57 -0.12
N LYS A 246 -4.10 0.77 -0.89
CA LYS A 246 -5.44 1.16 -1.39
C LYS A 246 -6.44 1.48 -0.27
N VAL A 247 -6.26 0.92 0.93
CA VAL A 247 -7.11 1.22 2.10
C VAL A 247 -7.04 2.69 2.47
N ILE A 248 -5.83 3.29 2.49
CA ILE A 248 -5.66 4.73 2.73
C ILE A 248 -6.36 5.53 1.63
N THR A 249 -6.19 5.15 0.36
CA THR A 249 -6.87 5.79 -0.76
C THR A 249 -8.38 5.75 -0.57
N TYR A 250 -8.95 4.61 -0.21
CA TYR A 250 -10.39 4.49 0.02
C TYR A 250 -10.88 5.37 1.17
N MET A 251 -10.15 5.40 2.29
CA MET A 251 -10.50 6.26 3.43
C MET A 251 -10.42 7.75 3.09
N CYS A 252 -9.43 8.17 2.28
CA CYS A 252 -9.30 9.54 1.79
C CYS A 252 -10.47 9.97 0.88
N HIS A 253 -11.17 8.99 0.26
CA HIS A 253 -12.31 9.21 -0.63
C HIS A 253 -13.65 8.84 0.01
N ASP A 254 -13.72 8.77 1.34
CA ASP A 254 -14.95 8.49 2.09
C ASP A 254 -15.61 7.12 1.84
N LEU A 255 -14.87 6.16 1.31
CA LEU A 255 -15.39 4.81 1.11
C LEU A 255 -15.35 4.01 2.42
N SER A 256 -16.41 3.24 2.67
CA SER A 256 -16.36 2.21 3.71
C SER A 256 -15.46 1.07 3.26
N VAL A 257 -14.56 0.60 4.15
CA VAL A 257 -13.47 -0.28 3.76
C VAL A 257 -13.78 -1.73 4.11
N VAL A 258 -13.61 -2.63 3.14
CA VAL A 258 -13.62 -4.08 3.32
C VAL A 258 -12.24 -4.64 2.97
N LEU A 259 -11.64 -5.39 3.89
CA LEU A 259 -10.31 -5.97 3.68
C LEU A 259 -10.11 -7.28 4.46
N GLY A 260 -9.05 -8.01 4.11
CA GLY A 260 -8.65 -9.21 4.84
C GLY A 260 -8.16 -8.89 6.25
N TYR A 261 -8.54 -9.72 7.22
CA TYR A 261 -8.07 -9.60 8.58
C TYR A 261 -6.57 -9.88 8.68
N ALA A 262 -5.87 -9.03 9.42
CA ALA A 262 -4.54 -9.31 9.93
C ALA A 262 -4.47 -8.82 11.38
N GLU A 263 -3.77 -9.53 12.24
CA GLU A 263 -3.63 -9.17 13.66
C GLU A 263 -3.05 -7.76 13.82
N ALA A 264 -2.08 -7.41 12.97
CA ALA A 264 -1.46 -6.08 12.91
C ALA A 264 -2.42 -4.93 12.59
N PHE A 265 -3.67 -5.22 12.17
CA PHE A 265 -4.66 -4.18 11.83
C PHE A 265 -5.72 -4.00 12.92
N TYR A 266 -5.82 -4.93 13.86
CA TYR A 266 -6.94 -4.99 14.80
C TYR A 266 -6.97 -3.78 15.76
N ASP A 267 -5.81 -3.41 16.30
CA ASP A 267 -5.70 -2.33 17.31
C ASP A 267 -5.44 -0.94 16.71
N VAL A 268 -5.39 -0.82 15.39
CA VAL A 268 -5.23 0.48 14.73
C VAL A 268 -6.51 1.32 14.96
N PRO A 269 -6.44 2.55 15.50
CA PRO A 269 -7.64 3.32 15.86
C PRO A 269 -8.66 3.49 14.73
N MET A 270 -8.19 3.56 13.47
CA MET A 270 -9.06 3.71 12.31
C MET A 270 -9.68 2.38 11.83
N SER A 271 -9.19 1.23 12.32
CA SER A 271 -9.72 -0.09 11.96
C SER A 271 -11.15 -0.32 12.46
N ARG A 272 -11.59 0.43 13.46
CA ARG A 272 -12.97 0.39 13.98
C ARG A 272 -14.04 0.68 12.93
N GLY A 273 -13.66 1.36 11.85
CA GLY A 273 -14.54 1.62 10.71
C GLY A 273 -14.42 0.59 9.57
N TRP A 274 -13.51 -0.37 9.68
CA TRP A 274 -13.29 -1.38 8.65
C TRP A 274 -14.10 -2.63 8.90
N GLN A 275 -14.50 -3.29 7.82
CA GLN A 275 -15.10 -4.61 7.87
C GLN A 275 -14.07 -5.64 7.40
N PHE A 276 -13.82 -6.65 8.23
CA PHE A 276 -12.87 -7.71 7.93
C PHE A 276 -13.56 -8.96 7.40
N TYR A 277 -12.94 -9.63 6.42
CA TYR A 277 -13.17 -11.03 6.14
C TYR A 277 -12.01 -11.86 6.73
N HIS A 278 -12.32 -13.04 7.28
CA HIS A 278 -11.34 -13.90 7.97
C HIS A 278 -10.89 -15.10 7.14
N GLU A 279 -11.52 -15.34 6.00
CA GLU A 279 -11.15 -16.37 5.03
C GLU A 279 -11.12 -15.76 3.64
N TYR A 280 -10.08 -16.08 2.87
CA TYR A 280 -9.90 -15.57 1.51
C TYR A 280 -10.68 -16.42 0.52
N THR A 281 -12.01 -16.37 0.60
CA THR A 281 -12.92 -16.97 -0.36
C THR A 281 -13.92 -15.95 -0.91
N PRO A 282 -14.43 -16.12 -2.13
CA PRO A 282 -15.41 -15.21 -2.71
C PRO A 282 -16.65 -15.02 -1.82
N GLU A 283 -17.13 -16.09 -1.18
CA GLU A 283 -18.28 -16.08 -0.29
C GLU A 283 -18.04 -15.21 0.95
N LYS A 284 -16.88 -15.37 1.60
CA LYS A 284 -16.53 -14.62 2.80
C LYS A 284 -16.25 -13.14 2.51
N ILE A 285 -15.71 -12.84 1.33
CA ILE A 285 -15.57 -11.47 0.85
C ILE A 285 -16.94 -10.84 0.62
N ALA A 286 -17.86 -11.54 -0.04
CA ALA A 286 -19.23 -11.06 -0.25
C ALA A 286 -19.97 -10.87 1.08
N GLU A 287 -19.84 -11.78 2.01
CA GLU A 287 -20.40 -11.67 3.36
C GLU A 287 -19.88 -10.39 4.07
N ALA A 288 -18.60 -10.10 3.99
CA ALA A 288 -18.03 -8.89 4.55
C ALA A 288 -18.53 -7.62 3.84
N ILE A 289 -18.66 -7.64 2.51
CA ILE A 289 -19.24 -6.53 1.74
C ILE A 289 -20.66 -6.23 2.18
N THR A 290 -21.48 -7.26 2.42
CA THR A 290 -22.88 -7.08 2.84
C THR A 290 -23.04 -6.64 4.30
N LYS A 291 -22.07 -6.92 5.14
CA LYS A 291 -22.05 -6.53 6.57
C LYS A 291 -21.43 -5.17 6.84
N VAL A 292 -20.70 -4.58 5.88
CA VAL A 292 -20.05 -3.29 6.13
C VAL A 292 -21.09 -2.20 6.29
N GLU A 293 -20.94 -1.42 7.35
CA GLU A 293 -21.73 -0.21 7.56
C GLU A 293 -21.22 0.92 6.67
N ILE A 294 -22.08 1.51 5.85
CA ILE A 294 -21.69 2.66 5.03
C ILE A 294 -21.43 3.87 5.92
N LYS A 295 -20.17 4.26 5.99
CA LYS A 295 -19.73 5.38 6.83
C LYS A 295 -20.13 6.72 6.21
N PRO A 296 -20.43 7.73 7.06
CA PRO A 296 -20.69 9.07 6.57
C PRO A 296 -19.45 9.71 5.96
N ILE A 297 -19.65 10.71 5.12
CA ILE A 297 -18.59 11.53 4.54
C ILE A 297 -17.74 12.14 5.68
N GLY A 298 -16.43 12.10 5.53
CA GLY A 298 -15.48 12.64 6.52
C GLY A 298 -15.18 11.71 7.71
N TYR A 299 -15.79 10.52 7.79
CA TYR A 299 -15.61 9.61 8.93
C TYR A 299 -14.13 9.32 9.26
N TYR A 300 -13.32 9.08 8.25
CA TYR A 300 -11.90 8.75 8.42
C TYR A 300 -10.97 9.96 8.48
N HIS A 301 -11.42 11.16 8.08
CA HIS A 301 -10.58 12.35 7.95
C HIS A 301 -9.81 12.70 9.23
N PRO A 302 -10.40 12.71 10.45
CA PRO A 302 -9.66 13.00 11.67
C PRO A 302 -8.52 12.01 11.93
N SER A 303 -8.74 10.73 11.62
CA SER A 303 -7.73 9.68 11.79
C SER A 303 -6.57 9.84 10.81
N ILE A 304 -6.86 10.18 9.56
CA ILE A 304 -5.85 10.45 8.51
C ILE A 304 -5.02 11.68 8.90
N ILE A 305 -5.67 12.77 9.31
CA ILE A 305 -4.98 14.00 9.74
C ILE A 305 -4.07 13.72 10.93
N ARG A 306 -4.54 12.95 11.91
CA ARG A 306 -3.75 12.56 13.08
C ARG A 306 -2.54 11.70 12.68
N MET A 307 -2.73 10.73 11.81
CA MET A 307 -1.64 9.88 11.29
C MET A 307 -0.57 10.72 10.60
N ASN A 308 -0.95 11.62 9.69
CA ASN A 308 -0.03 12.54 9.02
C ASN A 308 0.70 13.44 10.01
N SER A 309 -0.01 13.95 11.05
CA SER A 309 0.59 14.80 12.08
C SER A 309 1.60 14.04 12.94
N ASN A 310 1.34 12.79 13.28
CA ASN A 310 2.28 11.94 14.03
C ASN A 310 3.58 11.71 13.23
N LEU A 311 3.45 11.43 11.95
CA LEU A 311 4.60 11.26 11.06
C LEU A 311 5.40 12.57 10.95
N GLN A 312 4.75 13.71 10.79
CA GLN A 312 5.41 15.03 10.79
C GLN A 312 6.14 15.32 12.11
N ALA A 313 5.51 15.00 13.25
CA ALA A 313 6.13 15.17 14.57
C ALA A 313 7.38 14.28 14.73
N PHE A 314 7.34 13.06 14.20
CA PHE A 314 8.49 12.17 14.18
C PHE A 314 9.65 12.77 13.39
N PHE A 315 9.43 13.25 12.17
CA PHE A 315 10.47 13.90 11.39
C PHE A 315 11.04 15.17 12.09
N LYS A 316 10.16 16.03 12.63
CA LYS A 316 10.60 17.23 13.36
C LYS A 316 11.47 16.94 14.57
N LYS A 317 11.33 15.75 15.17
CA LYS A 317 12.13 15.35 16.34
C LYS A 317 13.51 14.83 15.95
N TYR A 318 13.66 14.24 14.78
CA TYR A 318 14.83 13.46 14.40
C TYR A 318 15.55 13.95 13.12
N CYS A 319 14.98 14.86 12.37
CA CYS A 319 15.55 15.59 11.23
C CYS A 319 15.54 17.11 11.49
#